data_2a807c3984127f42cd4d85ab0940b403
#
_entry.id   2a807c3984127f42cd4d85ab0940b403
#
_cell.length_a   1.000
_cell.length_b   1.000
_cell.length_c   1.000
_cell.angle_alpha   90.00
_cell.angle_beta   90.00
_cell.angle_gamma   90.00
#
_symmetry.space_group_name_H-M   'P 1'
#
loop_
_entity.id
_entity.type
_entity.pdbx_description
1 polymer ?
#
loop_
_entity_poly.entity_id
_entity_poly.type
_entity_poly.pdbx_seq_one_letter_code
_entity_poly.pdbx_strand_id
1 'polypeptide(L)'
;MLAEFLADQGDWTSVMPGARACLFSLEEGTFPLPLQLAPLHFETLFCLRGSVTLTRQDGSFLKAGAQQVLLLTDLAGFTGANVDAPLEGVLVAVDARGARESLKSICNLLGGLTLDTGRVRRWMASQGGCAVVGPTHWSRAAFADLGSLPQSERARWCVWKSVELLYLLSTQEEQERDVPPSPMPDRNLARPLAETRRYMEENLDEPLTIPALSRRACLSATTFKEEFRRLYGLPVHTWLRQRRMERAAELLHTPGLSLETVAQAVGYSSVSQFAATFRRYYGVTPGKYRKNV
;
A
#
# COMPACT_ATOMS: atom_id res chain seq x y z
N MET A 1 -2.41 2.81 16.79
CA MET A 1 -1.88 2.81 15.40
C MET A 1 -0.75 1.82 15.27
N LEU A 2 -0.02 1.80 14.13
CA LEU A 2 1.17 0.95 14.00
C LEU A 2 2.19 1.22 15.12
N ALA A 3 2.30 2.47 15.57
CA ALA A 3 3.16 2.82 16.71
C ALA A 3 2.80 2.10 18.02
N GLU A 4 1.53 1.82 18.28
CA GLU A 4 1.11 1.06 19.46
C GLU A 4 1.43 -0.43 19.31
N PHE A 5 1.24 -0.95 18.09
CA PHE A 5 1.62 -2.33 17.77
C PHE A 5 3.12 -2.56 17.90
N LEU A 6 3.94 -1.59 17.49
CA LEU A 6 5.40 -1.65 17.55
C LEU A 6 5.97 -1.16 18.88
N ALA A 7 5.14 -0.75 19.83
CA ALA A 7 5.61 -0.15 21.10
C ALA A 7 6.63 -1.03 21.85
N ASP A 8 6.38 -2.35 21.83
CA ASP A 8 7.22 -3.34 22.55
C ASP A 8 8.20 -4.09 21.62
N GLN A 9 8.20 -3.81 20.31
CA GLN A 9 8.96 -4.59 19.34
C GLN A 9 10.10 -3.85 18.64
N GLY A 10 10.26 -2.54 18.91
CA GLY A 10 11.23 -1.74 18.21
C GLY A 10 11.95 -0.71 19.08
N ASP A 11 13.12 -0.28 18.57
CA ASP A 11 13.93 0.75 19.22
C ASP A 11 13.38 2.14 18.90
N TRP A 12 12.63 2.70 19.85
CA TRP A 12 12.08 4.03 19.75
C TRP A 12 13.07 5.14 20.10
N THR A 13 13.26 6.06 19.18
CA THR A 13 14.06 7.26 19.38
C THR A 13 13.14 8.49 19.43
N SER A 14 13.19 9.26 20.53
CA SER A 14 12.58 10.59 20.58
C SER A 14 13.45 11.57 19.81
N VAL A 15 12.92 12.16 18.74
CA VAL A 15 13.67 13.07 17.86
C VAL A 15 13.43 14.53 18.23
N MET A 16 12.17 14.86 18.54
CA MET A 16 11.77 16.18 19.04
C MET A 16 10.49 16.02 19.87
N PRO A 17 10.11 17.01 20.72
CA PRO A 17 8.84 16.97 21.43
C PRO A 17 7.67 16.63 20.50
N GLY A 18 6.91 15.59 20.82
CA GLY A 18 5.78 15.11 20.06
C GLY A 18 6.10 14.33 18.77
N ALA A 19 7.39 14.06 18.47
CA ALA A 19 7.77 13.20 17.37
C ALA A 19 8.81 12.16 17.78
N ARG A 20 8.50 10.91 17.48
CA ARG A 20 9.36 9.75 17.74
C ARG A 20 9.42 8.86 16.50
N ALA A 21 10.50 8.13 16.36
CA ALA A 21 10.66 7.18 15.28
C ALA A 21 11.18 5.84 15.79
N CYS A 22 10.82 4.77 15.11
CA CYS A 22 11.19 3.41 15.42
C CYS A 22 11.72 2.73 14.17
N LEU A 23 12.93 2.15 14.26
CA LEU A 23 13.40 1.18 13.29
C LEU A 23 12.84 -0.19 13.70
N PHE A 24 12.27 -0.91 12.76
CA PHE A 24 11.65 -2.20 13.04
C PHE A 24 11.88 -3.20 11.91
N SER A 25 11.78 -4.46 12.27
CA SER A 25 11.67 -5.59 11.35
C SER A 25 10.50 -6.46 11.81
N LEU A 26 9.59 -6.76 10.89
CA LEU A 26 8.46 -7.66 11.13
C LEU A 26 8.58 -8.86 10.21
N GLU A 27 8.36 -10.03 10.77
CA GLU A 27 8.23 -11.26 10.00
C GLU A 27 6.89 -11.29 9.25
N GLU A 28 6.80 -12.18 8.27
CA GLU A 28 5.57 -12.45 7.54
C GLU A 28 4.43 -12.84 8.49
N GLY A 29 3.25 -12.28 8.28
CA GLY A 29 2.09 -12.59 9.10
C GLY A 29 0.98 -11.57 9.02
N THR A 30 -0.14 -11.91 9.64
CA THR A 30 -1.31 -11.02 9.76
C THR A 30 -1.35 -10.41 11.14
N PHE A 31 -1.49 -9.12 11.19
CA PHE A 31 -1.49 -8.34 12.42
C PHE A 31 -2.85 -7.66 12.61
N PRO A 32 -3.46 -7.78 13.81
CA PRO A 32 -4.67 -7.02 14.12
C PRO A 32 -4.34 -5.53 14.20
N LEU A 33 -5.16 -4.70 13.58
CA LEU A 33 -5.02 -3.25 13.72
C LEU A 33 -5.74 -2.79 14.99
N PRO A 34 -5.12 -1.95 15.82
CA PRO A 34 -5.79 -1.35 16.96
C PRO A 34 -6.93 -0.46 16.48
N LEU A 35 -8.13 -0.68 17.02
CA LEU A 35 -9.38 -0.06 16.57
C LEU A 35 -9.57 1.40 17.01
N GLN A 36 -8.72 1.94 17.90
CA GLN A 36 -8.87 3.31 18.39
C GLN A 36 -7.57 4.08 18.27
N LEU A 37 -7.68 5.26 17.69
CA LEU A 37 -6.59 6.21 17.51
C LEU A 37 -6.74 7.36 18.50
N ALA A 38 -5.64 7.79 19.08
CA ALA A 38 -5.62 9.08 19.74
C ALA A 38 -5.90 10.17 18.68
N PRO A 39 -6.85 11.08 18.92
CA PRO A 39 -7.11 12.16 17.99
C PRO A 39 -5.83 13.01 17.81
N LEU A 40 -5.51 13.35 16.55
CA LEU A 40 -4.36 14.18 16.16
C LEU A 40 -3.01 13.45 16.00
N HIS A 41 -3.00 12.13 15.96
CA HIS A 41 -1.82 11.36 15.56
C HIS A 41 -1.67 11.32 14.03
N PHE A 42 -0.42 11.33 13.61
CA PHE A 42 -0.02 11.14 12.21
C PHE A 42 1.15 10.16 12.21
N GLU A 43 1.07 9.12 11.42
CA GLU A 43 2.15 8.16 11.26
C GLU A 43 2.63 8.11 9.81
N THR A 44 3.94 7.96 9.64
CA THR A 44 4.59 7.81 8.35
C THR A 44 5.47 6.58 8.40
N LEU A 45 5.13 5.56 7.62
CA LEU A 45 5.91 4.34 7.50
C LEU A 45 6.77 4.38 6.24
N PHE A 46 8.07 4.41 6.39
CA PHE A 46 9.05 4.27 5.31
C PHE A 46 9.37 2.78 5.12
N CYS A 47 8.91 2.18 4.02
CA CYS A 47 9.16 0.78 3.71
C CYS A 47 10.55 0.64 3.04
N LEU A 48 11.53 0.10 3.77
CA LEU A 48 12.88 -0.16 3.25
C LEU A 48 12.93 -1.45 2.45
N ARG A 49 12.31 -2.51 2.99
CA ARG A 49 12.20 -3.84 2.37
C ARG A 49 10.82 -4.43 2.68
N GLY A 50 10.41 -5.40 1.87
CA GLY A 50 9.13 -6.08 2.05
C GLY A 50 7.95 -5.25 1.63
N SER A 51 6.77 -5.60 2.15
CA SER A 51 5.53 -4.89 1.88
C SER A 51 4.50 -5.13 2.98
N VAL A 52 3.65 -4.13 3.20
CA VAL A 52 2.50 -4.23 4.09
C VAL A 52 1.22 -3.97 3.30
N THR A 53 0.22 -4.78 3.53
CA THR A 53 -1.11 -4.68 2.93
C THR A 53 -2.13 -4.40 4.03
N LEU A 54 -2.80 -3.26 3.95
CA LEU A 54 -3.91 -2.90 4.83
C LEU A 54 -5.22 -3.29 4.16
N THR A 55 -6.05 -4.09 4.82
CA THR A 55 -7.36 -4.53 4.31
C THR A 55 -8.46 -3.66 4.89
N ARG A 56 -9.33 -3.08 4.05
CA ARG A 56 -10.50 -2.30 4.46
C ARG A 56 -11.71 -3.20 4.72
N GLN A 57 -12.69 -2.65 5.46
CA GLN A 57 -13.95 -3.34 5.76
C GLN A 57 -14.76 -3.72 4.50
N ASP A 58 -14.61 -2.98 3.40
CA ASP A 58 -15.23 -3.27 2.11
C ASP A 58 -14.49 -4.35 1.29
N GLY A 59 -13.43 -4.93 1.86
CA GLY A 59 -12.57 -5.91 1.22
C GLY A 59 -11.55 -5.32 0.22
N SER A 60 -11.52 -4.01 0.03
CA SER A 60 -10.42 -3.37 -0.70
C SER A 60 -9.15 -3.34 0.14
N PHE A 61 -8.00 -3.17 -0.49
CA PHE A 61 -6.74 -3.11 0.23
C PHE A 61 -5.85 -1.98 -0.27
N LEU A 62 -5.00 -1.50 0.62
CA LEU A 62 -3.94 -0.54 0.35
C LEU A 62 -2.60 -1.22 0.62
N LYS A 63 -1.74 -1.29 -0.38
CA LYS A 63 -0.42 -1.93 -0.26
C LYS A 63 0.71 -0.92 -0.41
N ALA A 64 1.61 -0.91 0.57
CA ALA A 64 2.86 -0.18 0.49
C ALA A 64 4.03 -1.19 0.42
N GLY A 65 4.89 -1.03 -0.58
CA GLY A 65 6.07 -1.86 -0.79
C GLY A 65 7.37 -1.09 -0.60
N ALA A 66 8.50 -1.74 -0.89
CA ALA A 66 9.81 -1.13 -0.79
C ALA A 66 9.90 0.20 -1.57
N GLN A 67 10.58 1.19 -1.00
CA GLN A 67 10.73 2.56 -1.51
C GLN A 67 9.41 3.34 -1.61
N GLN A 68 8.39 2.93 -0.86
CA GLN A 68 7.14 3.66 -0.71
C GLN A 68 6.94 4.10 0.73
N VAL A 69 6.17 5.17 0.89
CA VAL A 69 5.81 5.71 2.20
C VAL A 69 4.32 5.57 2.41
N LEU A 70 3.93 4.92 3.50
CA LEU A 70 2.54 4.80 3.92
C LEU A 70 2.24 5.88 4.96
N LEU A 71 1.24 6.71 4.67
CA LEU A 71 0.73 7.73 5.57
C LEU A 71 -0.52 7.23 6.27
N LEU A 72 -0.62 7.48 7.56
CA LEU A 72 -1.70 7.00 8.42
C LEU A 72 -2.19 8.11 9.34
N THR A 73 -3.49 8.38 9.32
CA THR A 73 -4.16 9.30 10.26
C THR A 73 -5.36 8.67 10.91
N ASP A 74 -5.94 7.65 10.27
CA ASP A 74 -7.09 6.92 10.76
C ASP A 74 -7.08 5.48 10.19
N LEU A 75 -7.38 4.51 11.03
CA LEU A 75 -7.48 3.10 10.67
C LEU A 75 -8.88 2.52 10.91
N ALA A 76 -9.86 3.34 11.29
CA ALA A 76 -11.21 2.86 11.62
C ALA A 76 -11.90 2.13 10.45
N GLY A 77 -11.52 2.43 9.21
CA GLY A 77 -12.01 1.74 8.01
C GLY A 77 -11.28 0.45 7.64
N PHE A 78 -10.28 0.02 8.43
CA PHE A 78 -9.45 -1.15 8.14
C PHE A 78 -9.69 -2.27 9.15
N THR A 79 -9.61 -3.52 8.67
CA THR A 79 -9.85 -4.74 9.47
C THR A 79 -8.57 -5.46 9.88
N GLY A 80 -7.47 -5.23 9.17
CA GLY A 80 -6.20 -5.88 9.44
C GLY A 80 -5.06 -5.38 8.58
N ALA A 81 -3.85 -5.71 9.00
CA ALA A 81 -2.61 -5.53 8.24
C ALA A 81 -2.00 -6.91 7.98
N ASN A 82 -1.52 -7.13 6.77
CA ASN A 82 -0.76 -8.32 6.38
C ASN A 82 0.63 -7.90 5.89
N VAL A 83 1.64 -8.57 6.41
CA VAL A 83 3.03 -8.46 5.94
C VAL A 83 3.30 -9.67 5.07
N ASP A 84 3.44 -9.45 3.76
CA ASP A 84 3.53 -10.52 2.75
C ASP A 84 4.96 -11.10 2.62
N ALA A 85 5.96 -10.42 3.21
CA ALA A 85 7.36 -10.81 3.27
C ALA A 85 8.03 -10.00 4.39
N PRO A 86 9.15 -10.42 4.97
CA PRO A 86 9.80 -9.68 6.05
C PRO A 86 9.88 -8.19 5.75
N LEU A 87 9.25 -7.38 6.58
CA LEU A 87 9.10 -5.93 6.41
C LEU A 87 10.10 -5.21 7.30
N GLU A 88 11.08 -4.56 6.68
CA GLU A 88 11.98 -3.64 7.36
C GLU A 88 11.60 -2.20 7.05
N GLY A 89 11.60 -1.36 8.06
CA GLY A 89 11.22 0.03 7.86
C GLY A 89 11.53 0.96 9.02
N VAL A 90 11.14 2.20 8.81
CA VAL A 90 11.15 3.23 9.86
C VAL A 90 9.73 3.77 10.00
N LEU A 91 9.17 3.63 11.19
CA LEU A 91 7.90 4.24 11.54
C LEU A 91 8.16 5.56 12.28
N VAL A 92 7.61 6.64 11.77
CA VAL A 92 7.57 7.94 12.44
C VAL A 92 6.17 8.17 12.98
N ALA A 93 6.06 8.46 14.25
CA ALA A 93 4.80 8.84 14.90
C ALA A 93 4.88 10.29 15.39
N VAL A 94 3.92 11.10 14.98
CA VAL A 94 3.82 12.51 15.34
C VAL A 94 2.51 12.75 16.09
N ASP A 95 2.62 13.19 17.33
CA ASP A 95 1.51 13.81 18.07
C ASP A 95 1.46 15.29 17.74
N ALA A 96 0.45 15.71 17.01
CA ALA A 96 0.34 17.10 16.54
C ALA A 96 0.20 18.12 17.69
N ARG A 97 -0.26 17.72 18.87
CA ARG A 97 -0.29 18.61 20.05
C ARG A 97 1.10 18.79 20.63
N GLY A 98 1.79 17.68 20.92
CA GLY A 98 3.15 17.69 21.45
C GLY A 98 4.18 18.27 20.49
N ALA A 99 4.02 18.06 19.18
CA ALA A 99 4.93 18.56 18.16
C ALA A 99 4.67 20.03 17.72
N ARG A 100 3.59 20.66 18.17
CA ARG A 100 3.15 21.97 17.68
C ARG A 100 4.23 23.04 17.73
N GLU A 101 4.86 23.20 18.88
CA GLU A 101 5.88 24.26 19.06
C GLU A 101 7.18 23.91 18.31
N SER A 102 7.56 22.64 18.25
CA SER A 102 8.71 22.18 17.47
C SER A 102 8.51 22.41 15.97
N LEU A 103 7.35 22.06 15.44
CA LEU A 103 7.00 22.29 14.04
C LEU A 103 6.97 23.79 13.71
N LYS A 104 6.39 24.60 14.60
CA LYS A 104 6.38 26.06 14.45
C LYS A 104 7.79 26.64 14.44
N SER A 105 8.67 26.17 15.31
CA SER A 105 10.06 26.59 15.35
C SER A 105 10.81 26.22 14.07
N ILE A 106 10.63 24.99 13.56
CA ILE A 106 11.20 24.56 12.28
C ILE A 106 10.69 25.44 11.15
N CYS A 107 9.39 25.69 11.06
CA CYS A 107 8.80 26.54 10.04
C CYS A 107 9.35 27.99 10.07
N ASN A 108 9.55 28.55 11.26
CA ASN A 108 10.14 29.86 11.42
C ASN A 108 11.61 29.92 10.99
N LEU A 109 12.41 28.89 11.34
CA LEU A 109 13.81 28.77 10.91
C LEU A 109 13.96 28.64 9.39
N LEU A 110 12.98 28.07 8.73
CA LEU A 110 12.93 27.90 7.26
C LEU A 110 12.29 29.11 6.54
N GLY A 111 12.34 30.30 7.15
CA GLY A 111 11.87 31.53 6.52
C GLY A 111 10.37 31.78 6.63
N GLY A 112 9.71 31.22 7.64
CA GLY A 112 8.29 31.42 7.91
C GLY A 112 7.39 30.54 7.07
N LEU A 113 7.82 29.33 6.72
CA LEU A 113 6.97 28.35 6.07
C LEU A 113 5.68 28.14 6.85
N THR A 114 4.57 28.04 6.16
CA THR A 114 3.28 27.74 6.75
C THR A 114 2.91 26.28 6.50
N LEU A 115 2.77 25.49 7.55
CA LEU A 115 2.27 24.11 7.46
C LEU A 115 0.77 24.10 7.73
N ASP A 116 -0.05 24.02 6.69
CA ASP A 116 -1.50 23.88 6.83
C ASP A 116 -1.87 22.43 7.18
N THR A 117 -1.84 22.13 8.47
CA THR A 117 -2.23 20.80 8.98
C THR A 117 -3.73 20.51 8.75
N GLY A 118 -4.57 21.53 8.60
CA GLY A 118 -5.98 21.37 8.28
C GLY A 118 -6.18 20.84 6.87
N ARG A 119 -5.41 21.37 5.91
CA ARG A 119 -5.42 20.89 4.51
C ARG A 119 -4.95 19.44 4.42
N VAL A 120 -3.82 19.11 5.07
CA VAL A 120 -3.31 17.73 5.11
C VAL A 120 -4.37 16.78 5.67
N ARG A 121 -5.08 17.16 6.74
CA ARG A 121 -6.15 16.34 7.32
C ARG A 121 -7.33 16.15 6.38
N ARG A 122 -7.79 17.22 5.72
CA ARG A 122 -8.88 17.10 4.73
C ARG A 122 -8.49 16.17 3.60
N TRP A 123 -7.26 16.31 3.10
CA TRP A 123 -6.73 15.43 2.07
C TRP A 123 -6.64 13.97 2.57
N MET A 124 -6.09 13.71 3.75
CA MET A 124 -6.04 12.36 4.33
C MET A 124 -7.44 11.77 4.55
N ALA A 125 -8.40 12.57 5.02
CA ALA A 125 -9.78 12.12 5.18
C ALA A 125 -10.41 11.72 3.84
N SER A 126 -10.13 12.46 2.76
CA SER A 126 -10.58 12.09 1.40
C SER A 126 -9.94 10.79 0.88
N GLN A 127 -8.79 10.40 1.41
CA GLN A 127 -8.12 9.12 1.14
C GLN A 127 -8.58 7.97 2.09
N GLY A 128 -9.55 8.24 2.96
CA GLY A 128 -10.02 7.26 3.96
C GLY A 128 -9.02 7.05 5.11
N GLY A 129 -8.26 8.08 5.47
CA GLY A 129 -7.32 8.07 6.60
C GLY A 129 -5.95 7.46 6.31
N CYS A 130 -5.76 6.81 5.16
CA CYS A 130 -4.51 6.18 4.75
C CYS A 130 -4.18 6.48 3.30
N ALA A 131 -2.90 6.75 3.00
CA ALA A 131 -2.42 6.97 1.64
C ALA A 131 -1.02 6.40 1.44
N VAL A 132 -0.71 5.95 0.22
CA VAL A 132 0.63 5.51 -0.18
C VAL A 132 1.26 6.54 -1.11
N VAL A 133 2.44 7.01 -0.75
CA VAL A 133 3.25 7.93 -1.56
C VAL A 133 4.40 7.16 -2.20
N GLY A 134 4.48 7.24 -3.52
CA GLY A 134 5.57 6.65 -4.30
C GLY A 134 5.13 5.56 -5.28
N PRO A 135 6.02 5.21 -6.22
CA PRO A 135 7.33 5.82 -6.42
C PRO A 135 7.22 7.19 -7.10
N THR A 136 7.64 8.24 -6.42
CA THR A 136 7.75 9.61 -6.94
C THR A 136 9.21 10.05 -6.97
N HIS A 137 9.51 11.22 -7.54
CA HIS A 137 10.84 11.79 -7.46
C HIS A 137 11.26 12.02 -5.99
N TRP A 138 10.35 12.54 -5.18
CA TRP A 138 10.58 12.78 -3.75
C TRP A 138 10.89 11.48 -2.99
N SER A 139 10.08 10.43 -3.14
CA SER A 139 10.30 9.17 -2.43
C SER A 139 11.61 8.52 -2.82
N ARG A 140 11.96 8.49 -4.12
CA ARG A 140 13.24 7.95 -4.57
C ARG A 140 14.43 8.68 -3.97
N ALA A 141 14.41 10.02 -3.92
CA ALA A 141 15.46 10.80 -3.28
C ALA A 141 15.53 10.50 -1.75
N ALA A 142 14.40 10.47 -1.07
CA ALA A 142 14.35 10.17 0.36
C ALA A 142 14.95 8.79 0.69
N PHE A 143 14.66 7.78 -0.10
CA PHE A 143 15.19 6.42 0.13
C PHE A 143 16.65 6.24 -0.32
N ALA A 144 17.12 6.95 -1.36
CA ALA A 144 18.51 6.93 -1.76
C ALA A 144 19.42 7.43 -0.65
N ASP A 145 19.07 8.55 -0.03
CA ASP A 145 19.81 9.11 1.10
C ASP A 145 19.71 8.22 2.33
N LEU A 146 18.50 7.71 2.64
CA LEU A 146 18.24 6.83 3.78
C LEU A 146 19.10 5.56 3.75
N GLY A 147 19.34 5.00 2.56
CA GLY A 147 20.19 3.82 2.38
C GLY A 147 21.67 4.08 2.73
N SER A 148 22.15 5.31 2.52
CA SER A 148 23.54 5.71 2.79
C SER A 148 23.83 6.10 4.23
N LEU A 149 22.79 6.40 5.02
CA LEU A 149 22.90 6.87 6.39
C LEU A 149 23.24 5.74 7.39
N PRO A 150 24.06 6.02 8.43
CA PRO A 150 24.20 5.15 9.58
C PRO A 150 22.83 4.84 10.22
N GLN A 151 22.68 3.66 10.78
CA GLN A 151 21.41 3.22 11.38
C GLN A 151 20.91 4.19 12.46
N SER A 152 21.80 4.75 13.27
CA SER A 152 21.49 5.74 14.31
C SER A 152 20.85 7.04 13.79
N GLU A 153 21.13 7.40 12.55
CA GLU A 153 20.63 8.65 11.95
C GLU A 153 19.34 8.47 11.14
N ARG A 154 18.99 7.23 10.79
CA ARG A 154 17.83 6.94 9.97
C ARG A 154 16.50 7.41 10.59
N ALA A 155 16.36 7.26 11.90
CA ALA A 155 15.18 7.73 12.64
C ALA A 155 14.99 9.25 12.48
N ARG A 156 16.05 10.04 12.71
CA ARG A 156 16.04 11.50 12.59
C ARG A 156 15.75 11.94 11.16
N TRP A 157 16.40 11.29 10.21
CA TRP A 157 16.18 11.54 8.79
C TRP A 157 14.72 11.33 8.38
N CYS A 158 14.10 10.22 8.80
CA CYS A 158 12.71 9.93 8.49
C CYS A 158 11.74 10.93 9.14
N VAL A 159 12.02 11.43 10.36
CA VAL A 159 11.23 12.52 10.95
C VAL A 159 11.31 13.78 10.11
N TRP A 160 12.52 14.17 9.68
CA TRP A 160 12.71 15.33 8.79
C TRP A 160 11.95 15.16 7.47
N LYS A 161 12.07 14.00 6.82
CA LYS A 161 11.36 13.71 5.57
C LYS A 161 9.84 13.64 5.75
N SER A 162 9.35 13.24 6.92
CA SER A 162 7.93 13.30 7.25
C SER A 162 7.42 14.74 7.33
N VAL A 163 8.19 15.66 7.94
CA VAL A 163 7.86 17.09 8.00
C VAL A 163 7.87 17.72 6.61
N GLU A 164 8.89 17.42 5.80
CA GLU A 164 8.96 17.85 4.39
C GLU A 164 7.75 17.36 3.59
N LEU A 165 7.36 16.09 3.73
CA LEU A 165 6.21 15.53 3.06
C LEU A 165 4.90 16.21 3.49
N LEU A 166 4.72 16.44 4.78
CA LEU A 166 3.57 17.18 5.30
C LEU A 166 3.50 18.60 4.72
N TYR A 167 4.65 19.26 4.62
CA TYR A 167 4.73 20.58 3.99
C TYR A 167 4.32 20.52 2.52
N LEU A 168 4.88 19.59 1.74
CA LEU A 168 4.52 19.43 0.33
C LEU A 168 3.04 19.14 0.14
N LEU A 169 2.44 18.29 1.00
CA LEU A 169 0.99 18.03 0.97
C LEU A 169 0.16 19.25 1.37
N SER A 170 0.69 20.12 2.24
CA SER A 170 0.01 21.33 2.67
C SER A 170 0.06 22.48 1.64
N THR A 171 1.10 22.49 0.79
CA THR A 171 1.31 23.50 -0.25
C THR A 171 0.77 23.10 -1.62
N GLN A 172 0.43 21.82 -1.81
CA GLN A 172 -0.29 21.44 -3.02
C GLN A 172 -1.55 22.33 -3.05
N GLU A 173 -1.53 23.32 -3.94
CA GLU A 173 -2.77 23.99 -4.30
C GLU A 173 -3.78 22.86 -4.55
N GLU A 174 -4.96 22.97 -3.97
CA GLU A 174 -6.12 22.43 -4.64
C GLU A 174 -6.05 23.08 -6.03
N GLN A 175 -5.27 22.49 -6.94
CA GLN A 175 -5.61 22.67 -8.31
C GLN A 175 -7.08 22.26 -8.29
N GLU A 176 -7.97 23.23 -8.35
CA GLU A 176 -9.13 23.14 -9.18
C GLU A 176 -8.59 22.69 -10.54
N ARG A 177 -8.18 21.40 -10.57
CA ARG A 177 -8.31 20.70 -11.80
C ARG A 177 -9.80 20.79 -12.04
N ASP A 178 -10.15 21.40 -13.15
CA ASP A 178 -11.28 20.97 -13.96
C ASP A 178 -11.13 19.50 -14.42
N VAL A 179 -10.48 18.70 -13.65
CA VAL A 179 -10.81 17.31 -13.42
C VAL A 179 -11.99 17.40 -12.47
N PRO A 180 -13.21 17.13 -12.93
CA PRO A 180 -14.38 17.02 -12.07
C PRO A 180 -13.92 16.15 -10.91
N PRO A 181 -14.19 16.50 -9.63
CA PRO A 181 -13.71 15.81 -8.45
C PRO A 181 -13.83 14.34 -8.79
N SER A 182 -12.65 13.64 -8.81
CA SER A 182 -12.68 12.21 -9.16
C SER A 182 -13.74 11.69 -8.22
N PRO A 183 -14.96 11.39 -8.68
CA PRO A 183 -16.06 11.19 -7.75
C PRO A 183 -15.52 10.18 -6.79
N MET A 184 -15.62 10.48 -5.48
CA MET A 184 -15.51 9.43 -4.46
C MET A 184 -16.19 8.23 -5.11
N PRO A 185 -15.54 7.04 -5.14
CA PRO A 185 -16.13 5.93 -5.85
C PRO A 185 -17.60 5.99 -5.49
N ASP A 186 -18.40 6.36 -6.48
CA ASP A 186 -19.82 6.50 -6.24
C ASP A 186 -20.13 5.31 -5.36
N ARG A 187 -20.65 5.52 -4.13
CA ARG A 187 -20.90 4.38 -3.22
C ARG A 187 -21.59 3.26 -3.97
N ASN A 188 -22.20 3.62 -5.10
CA ASN A 188 -22.76 2.76 -6.10
C ASN A 188 -21.72 2.00 -6.97
N LEU A 189 -20.45 2.45 -7.12
CA LEU A 189 -19.46 1.77 -7.97
C LEU A 189 -18.55 0.81 -7.20
N ALA A 190 -18.30 1.04 -5.91
CA ALA A 190 -17.45 0.19 -5.09
C ALA A 190 -18.02 -1.24 -5.00
N ARG A 191 -19.33 -1.38 -4.84
CA ARG A 191 -20.00 -2.68 -4.76
C ARG A 191 -19.94 -3.47 -6.07
N PRO A 192 -20.32 -2.94 -7.24
CA PRO A 192 -20.17 -3.63 -8.52
C PRO A 192 -18.73 -4.03 -8.85
N LEU A 193 -17.75 -3.19 -8.49
CA LEU A 193 -16.34 -3.51 -8.70
C LEU A 193 -15.85 -4.61 -7.76
N ALA A 194 -16.28 -4.61 -6.49
CA ALA A 194 -15.96 -5.68 -5.53
C ALA A 194 -16.60 -7.01 -5.96
N GLU A 195 -17.85 -7.00 -6.39
CA GLU A 195 -18.55 -8.18 -6.93
C GLU A 195 -17.87 -8.71 -8.20
N THR A 196 -17.42 -7.81 -9.09
CA THR A 196 -16.67 -8.19 -10.30
C THR A 196 -15.30 -8.76 -9.96
N ARG A 197 -14.61 -8.20 -8.98
CA ARG A 197 -13.32 -8.74 -8.49
C ARG A 197 -13.52 -10.16 -7.92
N ARG A 198 -14.52 -10.37 -7.07
CA ARG A 198 -14.84 -11.69 -6.52
C ARG A 198 -15.12 -12.70 -7.63
N TYR A 199 -15.92 -12.32 -8.63
CA TYR A 199 -16.15 -13.15 -9.80
C TYR A 199 -14.85 -13.52 -10.53
N MET A 200 -13.92 -12.57 -10.66
CA MET A 200 -12.62 -12.85 -11.28
C MET A 200 -11.79 -13.85 -10.45
N GLU A 201 -11.82 -13.76 -9.12
CA GLU A 201 -11.15 -14.70 -8.22
C GLU A 201 -11.74 -16.11 -8.28
N GLU A 202 -13.06 -16.21 -8.44
CA GLU A 202 -13.79 -17.49 -8.52
C GLU A 202 -13.66 -18.16 -9.90
N ASN A 203 -13.27 -17.42 -10.96
CA ASN A 203 -13.26 -17.87 -12.34
C ASN A 203 -11.92 -17.59 -13.06
N LEU A 204 -10.80 -17.88 -12.36
CA LEU A 204 -9.45 -17.60 -12.89
C LEU A 204 -9.10 -18.39 -14.16
N ASP A 205 -9.76 -19.51 -14.39
CA ASP A 205 -9.62 -20.39 -15.55
C ASP A 205 -10.31 -19.82 -16.81
N GLU A 206 -11.27 -18.89 -16.64
CA GLU A 206 -12.03 -18.33 -17.75
C GLU A 206 -11.30 -17.21 -18.51
N PRO A 207 -11.68 -16.92 -19.76
CA PRO A 207 -11.17 -15.78 -20.53
C PRO A 207 -11.80 -14.47 -20.04
N LEU A 208 -11.26 -13.92 -18.94
CA LEU A 208 -11.72 -12.69 -18.31
C LEU A 208 -11.27 -11.46 -19.11
N THR A 209 -12.12 -11.00 -20.04
CA THR A 209 -11.83 -9.84 -20.91
C THR A 209 -12.37 -8.54 -20.32
N ILE A 210 -11.70 -7.41 -20.60
CA ILE A 210 -12.16 -6.09 -20.15
C ILE A 210 -13.62 -5.81 -20.58
N PRO A 211 -14.03 -6.08 -21.83
CA PRO A 211 -15.44 -5.87 -22.21
C PRO A 211 -16.46 -6.73 -21.44
N ALA A 212 -16.11 -7.96 -21.06
CA ALA A 212 -16.97 -8.80 -20.25
C ALA A 212 -17.06 -8.30 -18.80
N LEU A 213 -15.92 -7.96 -18.21
CA LEU A 213 -15.84 -7.48 -16.83
C LEU A 213 -16.49 -6.10 -16.65
N SER A 214 -16.30 -5.18 -17.61
CA SER A 214 -16.91 -3.85 -17.56
C SER A 214 -18.45 -3.92 -17.70
N ARG A 215 -18.97 -4.81 -18.58
CA ARG A 215 -20.42 -5.06 -18.66
C ARG A 215 -20.98 -5.62 -17.35
N ARG A 216 -20.25 -6.56 -16.71
CA ARG A 216 -20.64 -7.11 -15.41
C ARG A 216 -20.72 -6.05 -14.32
N ALA A 217 -19.78 -5.12 -14.32
CA ALA A 217 -19.75 -3.98 -13.40
C ALA A 217 -20.75 -2.86 -13.79
N CYS A 218 -21.49 -3.00 -14.89
CA CYS A 218 -22.36 -1.96 -15.45
C CYS A 218 -21.60 -0.65 -15.74
N LEU A 219 -20.35 -0.74 -16.20
CA LEU A 219 -19.46 0.39 -16.46
C LEU A 219 -18.96 0.40 -17.91
N SER A 220 -18.52 1.58 -18.40
CA SER A 220 -17.73 1.64 -19.62
C SER A 220 -16.38 0.96 -19.42
N ALA A 221 -15.76 0.45 -20.49
CA ALA A 221 -14.44 -0.19 -20.39
C ALA A 221 -13.34 0.75 -19.86
N THR A 222 -13.46 2.04 -20.14
CA THR A 222 -12.52 3.08 -19.65
C THR A 222 -12.72 3.29 -18.14
N THR A 223 -13.95 3.59 -17.72
CA THR A 223 -14.32 3.78 -16.32
C THR A 223 -13.96 2.55 -15.49
N PHE A 224 -14.25 1.33 -15.98
CA PHE A 224 -13.92 0.10 -15.30
C PHE A 224 -12.41 -0.03 -15.05
N LYS A 225 -11.56 0.22 -16.06
CA LYS A 225 -10.08 0.15 -15.91
C LYS A 225 -9.54 1.17 -14.92
N GLU A 226 -10.04 2.41 -14.98
CA GLU A 226 -9.62 3.51 -14.13
C GLU A 226 -10.02 3.26 -12.68
N GLU A 227 -11.29 2.93 -12.44
CA GLU A 227 -11.83 2.67 -11.12
C GLU A 227 -11.26 1.40 -10.49
N PHE A 228 -11.07 0.34 -11.28
CA PHE A 228 -10.41 -0.88 -10.82
C PHE A 228 -8.96 -0.59 -10.38
N ARG A 229 -8.19 0.14 -11.21
CA ARG A 229 -6.83 0.53 -10.86
C ARG A 229 -6.80 1.44 -9.62
N ARG A 230 -7.75 2.34 -9.50
CA ARG A 230 -7.88 3.24 -8.35
C ARG A 230 -8.18 2.48 -7.06
N LEU A 231 -9.11 1.51 -7.10
CA LEU A 231 -9.52 0.72 -5.94
C LEU A 231 -8.49 -0.34 -5.54
N TYR A 232 -7.88 -1.00 -6.54
CA TYR A 232 -7.00 -2.17 -6.30
C TYR A 232 -5.52 -1.91 -6.59
N GLY A 233 -5.14 -0.69 -6.92
CA GLY A 233 -3.74 -0.27 -7.09
C GLY A 233 -3.06 -0.77 -8.36
N LEU A 234 -3.65 -1.73 -9.07
CA LEU A 234 -3.07 -2.39 -10.24
C LEU A 234 -4.03 -2.35 -11.44
N PRO A 235 -3.49 -2.27 -12.68
CA PRO A 235 -4.29 -2.52 -13.87
C PRO A 235 -4.92 -3.92 -13.83
N VAL A 236 -6.15 -4.05 -14.33
CA VAL A 236 -6.94 -5.30 -14.31
C VAL A 236 -6.15 -6.53 -14.76
N HIS A 237 -5.42 -6.41 -15.89
CA HIS A 237 -4.66 -7.53 -16.44
C HIS A 237 -3.43 -7.91 -15.59
N THR A 238 -2.83 -6.93 -14.89
CA THR A 238 -1.71 -7.18 -13.98
C THR A 238 -2.21 -7.88 -12.74
N TRP A 239 -3.31 -7.39 -12.16
CA TRP A 239 -3.97 -7.98 -11.03
C TRP A 239 -4.42 -9.44 -11.32
N LEU A 240 -5.10 -9.67 -12.45
CA LEU A 240 -5.55 -11.01 -12.85
C LEU A 240 -4.37 -11.98 -13.02
N ARG A 241 -3.29 -11.52 -13.67
CA ARG A 241 -2.08 -12.33 -13.83
C ARG A 241 -1.46 -12.71 -12.48
N GLN A 242 -1.42 -11.76 -11.55
CA GLN A 242 -0.93 -12.02 -10.19
C GLN A 242 -1.77 -13.11 -9.51
N ARG A 243 -3.10 -12.96 -9.46
CA ARG A 243 -3.99 -13.96 -8.85
C ARG A 243 -3.86 -15.36 -9.49
N ARG A 244 -3.72 -15.41 -10.80
CA ARG A 244 -3.45 -16.66 -11.52
C ARG A 244 -2.14 -17.31 -11.09
N MET A 245 -1.08 -16.54 -10.88
CA MET A 245 0.21 -17.06 -10.44
C MET A 245 0.17 -17.52 -8.98
N GLU A 246 -0.49 -16.78 -8.11
CA GLU A 246 -0.70 -17.17 -6.71
C GLU A 246 -1.49 -18.49 -6.64
N ARG A 247 -2.60 -18.58 -7.36
CA ARG A 247 -3.39 -19.82 -7.42
C ARG A 247 -2.62 -20.98 -8.02
N ALA A 248 -1.79 -20.74 -9.02
CA ALA A 248 -0.91 -21.77 -9.59
C ALA A 248 0.10 -22.29 -8.57
N ALA A 249 0.69 -21.41 -7.75
CA ALA A 249 1.60 -21.79 -6.68
C ALA A 249 0.90 -22.72 -5.68
N GLU A 250 -0.31 -22.38 -5.23
CA GLU A 250 -1.13 -23.25 -4.37
C GLU A 250 -1.37 -24.64 -4.98
N LEU A 251 -1.79 -24.68 -6.25
CA LEU A 251 -2.07 -25.93 -6.95
C LEU A 251 -0.81 -26.79 -7.17
N LEU A 252 0.36 -26.18 -7.29
CA LEU A 252 1.64 -26.90 -7.42
C LEU A 252 2.03 -27.67 -6.15
N HIS A 253 1.49 -27.30 -4.98
CA HIS A 253 1.66 -28.05 -3.73
C HIS A 253 0.79 -29.32 -3.67
N THR A 254 -0.23 -29.43 -4.53
CA THR A 254 -1.11 -30.61 -4.54
C THR A 254 -0.43 -31.77 -5.26
N PRO A 255 -0.20 -32.92 -4.58
CA PRO A 255 0.42 -34.08 -5.21
C PRO A 255 -0.42 -34.62 -6.38
N GLY A 256 0.24 -35.07 -7.44
CA GLY A 256 -0.41 -35.74 -8.57
C GLY A 256 -0.98 -34.81 -9.65
N LEU A 257 -1.08 -33.49 -9.45
CA LEU A 257 -1.52 -32.58 -10.50
C LEU A 257 -0.44 -32.40 -11.59
N SER A 258 -0.81 -32.59 -12.86
CA SER A 258 0.09 -32.29 -13.96
C SER A 258 0.29 -30.78 -14.13
N LEU A 259 1.41 -30.36 -14.75
CA LEU A 259 1.61 -28.93 -15.10
C LEU A 259 0.57 -28.43 -16.09
N GLU A 260 0.06 -29.30 -16.93
CA GLU A 260 -1.01 -29.00 -17.89
C GLU A 260 -2.32 -28.69 -17.15
N THR A 261 -2.69 -29.55 -16.19
CA THR A 261 -3.88 -29.35 -15.34
C THR A 261 -3.78 -28.05 -14.57
N VAL A 262 -2.61 -27.74 -13.97
CA VAL A 262 -2.39 -26.46 -13.26
C VAL A 262 -2.51 -25.28 -14.21
N ALA A 263 -1.91 -25.33 -15.40
CA ALA A 263 -1.99 -24.26 -16.38
C ALA A 263 -3.43 -23.97 -16.80
N GLN A 264 -4.21 -25.02 -17.09
CA GLN A 264 -5.63 -24.91 -17.46
C GLN A 264 -6.47 -24.32 -16.31
N ALA A 265 -6.27 -24.82 -15.10
CA ALA A 265 -7.00 -24.34 -13.90
C ALA A 265 -6.75 -22.86 -13.57
N VAL A 266 -5.72 -22.25 -14.14
CA VAL A 266 -5.43 -20.82 -13.98
C VAL A 266 -5.53 -20.04 -15.31
N GLY A 267 -6.27 -20.59 -16.28
CA GLY A 267 -6.66 -19.91 -17.50
C GLY A 267 -5.55 -19.74 -18.55
N TYR A 268 -4.58 -20.66 -18.58
CA TYR A 268 -3.58 -20.74 -19.66
C TYR A 268 -3.85 -21.92 -20.56
N SER A 269 -4.03 -21.65 -21.85
CA SER A 269 -4.18 -22.69 -22.88
C SER A 269 -2.86 -23.36 -23.28
N SER A 270 -1.71 -22.75 -22.89
CA SER A 270 -0.36 -23.27 -23.21
C SER A 270 0.47 -23.40 -21.96
N VAL A 271 0.96 -24.61 -21.70
CA VAL A 271 1.91 -24.91 -20.60
C VAL A 271 3.19 -24.09 -20.74
N SER A 272 3.68 -23.87 -21.96
CA SER A 272 4.89 -23.10 -22.21
C SER A 272 4.70 -21.61 -21.83
N GLN A 273 3.56 -21.03 -22.19
CA GLN A 273 3.22 -19.66 -21.83
C GLN A 273 3.02 -19.50 -20.29
N PHE A 274 2.35 -20.46 -19.68
CA PHE A 274 2.22 -20.55 -18.23
C PHE A 274 3.59 -20.61 -17.57
N ALA A 275 4.46 -21.55 -17.95
CA ALA A 275 5.77 -21.74 -17.34
C ALA A 275 6.66 -20.49 -17.49
N ALA A 276 6.63 -19.81 -18.64
CA ALA A 276 7.36 -18.58 -18.87
C ALA A 276 6.84 -17.45 -17.95
N THR A 277 5.52 -17.33 -17.79
CA THR A 277 4.89 -16.32 -16.92
C THR A 277 5.19 -16.60 -15.46
N PHE A 278 5.07 -17.85 -15.03
CA PHE A 278 5.35 -18.31 -13.67
C PHE A 278 6.82 -18.04 -13.30
N ARG A 279 7.78 -18.40 -14.20
CA ARG A 279 9.19 -18.11 -13.98
C ARG A 279 9.46 -16.62 -13.86
N ARG A 280 8.78 -15.77 -14.66
CA ARG A 280 8.94 -14.31 -14.57
C ARG A 280 8.43 -13.78 -13.22
N TYR A 281 7.42 -14.43 -12.64
CA TYR A 281 6.79 -14.01 -11.39
C TYR A 281 7.56 -14.50 -10.15
N TYR A 282 7.93 -15.79 -10.12
CA TYR A 282 8.59 -16.44 -9.00
C TYR A 282 10.12 -16.66 -9.14
N GLY A 283 10.69 -16.29 -10.26
CA GLY A 283 12.12 -16.48 -10.53
C GLY A 283 12.54 -17.92 -10.92
N VAL A 284 11.67 -18.91 -10.69
CA VAL A 284 11.91 -20.34 -10.95
C VAL A 284 10.77 -20.95 -11.79
N THR A 285 11.08 -22.04 -12.50
CA THR A 285 10.04 -22.76 -13.27
C THR A 285 9.05 -23.48 -12.34
N PRO A 286 7.78 -23.72 -12.76
CA PRO A 286 6.78 -24.44 -11.97
C PRO A 286 7.27 -25.80 -11.48
N GLY A 287 7.98 -26.55 -12.32
CA GLY A 287 8.53 -27.86 -11.96
C GLY A 287 9.63 -27.78 -10.90
N LYS A 288 10.45 -26.72 -10.92
CA LYS A 288 11.48 -26.49 -9.89
C LYS A 288 10.83 -25.99 -8.59
N TYR A 289 9.82 -25.12 -8.71
CA TYR A 289 9.03 -24.63 -7.57
C TYR A 289 8.42 -25.79 -6.78
N ARG A 290 7.76 -26.73 -7.48
CA ARG A 290 7.16 -27.94 -6.88
C ARG A 290 8.16 -28.83 -6.13
N LYS A 291 9.42 -28.91 -6.57
CA LYS A 291 10.46 -29.76 -5.93
C LYS A 291 11.10 -29.14 -4.70
N ASN A 292 10.95 -27.82 -4.54
CA ASN A 292 11.57 -27.07 -3.45
C ASN A 292 10.61 -26.90 -2.25
N VAL A 293 9.46 -27.51 -2.35
CA VAL A 293 8.43 -27.64 -1.31
C VAL A 293 8.28 -29.11 -0.94
#